data_ec0429cccb03936ae0873cf818cf78f6
#
_entry.id   ec0429cccb03936ae0873cf818cf78f6
#
_cell.length_a   1.000
_cell.length_b   1.000
_cell.length_c   1.000
_cell.angle_alpha   90.00
_cell.angle_beta   90.00
_cell.angle_gamma   90.00
#
_symmetry.space_group_name_H-M   'P 1'
#
loop_
_entity.id
_entity.type
_entity.pdbx_description
1 polymer ?
#
loop_
_entity_poly.entity_id
_entity_poly.type
_entity_poly.pdbx_seq_one_letter_code
_entity_poly.pdbx_strand_id
1 'polypeptide(L)'
;VKITVGESAQPHMGRLIFTLSNSYGELYRKYLTVTQGNYVPPTVGAVGKLVEYILGNSDLSGAVGSDKAMPLQYSESTIEAVILANDAAGNNNRKLYVGDNNGPERSAIVLYGADFAMANDPVTKYPAGRKVTLNLENAKYYAFNNVRQLTDVVVTVGDEEVELVVPSLSVEKFNTGDYQAQYVKLNNMAPAQSFVGKPWTATESQSVTLNDASGKTLTVYMNKAQFATGFADMYVADKTGTIYGVAETYRENAQLIPTKKADIAALSTDQGGGTDPDPTPGDAIYYESFGTADVSDKPLIADYTGWAKTGSGAGEVSYTGEGNMSIRTSGKLSAGYDGASGKNKAFFGTNNPALIINKIKLDGAQDLQLTFGAQYSKTIDYDAGLYDNEFKPEKFHLALSADGTSWTTVEYTYAQADEFWVFATSKFKLKNKAAYLYVKYAVDEASVFAIDDVTLAEGEGGTEVDLGEGSEEPEPTPGEAITVNELYRLAETVTGK
;
A
#
# COMPACT_ATOMS: atom_id res chain seq x y z
N VAL A 1 -5.86 -17.74 40.83
CA VAL A 1 -6.42 -17.13 39.64
C VAL A 1 -5.62 -17.64 38.46
N LYS A 2 -6.27 -18.31 37.49
CA LYS A 2 -5.65 -18.69 36.24
C LYS A 2 -5.93 -17.57 35.23
N ILE A 3 -4.88 -16.99 34.67
CA ILE A 3 -4.98 -15.97 33.64
C ILE A 3 -4.58 -16.64 32.31
N THR A 4 -5.50 -16.63 31.32
CA THR A 4 -5.21 -17.13 30.01
C THR A 4 -4.99 -15.92 29.10
N VAL A 5 -3.84 -15.88 28.43
CA VAL A 5 -3.51 -14.87 27.43
C VAL A 5 -3.82 -15.49 26.05
N GLY A 6 -4.60 -14.80 25.23
CA GLY A 6 -4.89 -15.24 23.87
C GLY A 6 -3.62 -15.25 23.01
N GLU A 7 -3.61 -16.06 21.94
CA GLU A 7 -2.52 -16.05 20.99
C GLU A 7 -2.45 -14.70 20.26
N SER A 8 -1.24 -14.21 20.00
CA SER A 8 -0.99 -13.00 19.21
C SER A 8 0.06 -13.30 18.17
N ALA A 9 -0.21 -12.89 16.95
CA ALA A 9 0.74 -13.01 15.84
C ALA A 9 1.95 -12.06 15.97
N GLN A 10 1.83 -11.04 16.83
CA GLN A 10 2.89 -10.05 17.05
C GLN A 10 3.44 -10.16 18.48
N PRO A 11 4.77 -10.06 18.66
CA PRO A 11 5.36 -9.98 20.00
C PRO A 11 4.84 -8.75 20.75
N HIS A 12 4.42 -8.93 21.98
CA HIS A 12 4.02 -7.80 22.82
C HIS A 12 4.22 -8.07 24.30
N MET A 13 4.16 -7.00 25.08
CA MET A 13 4.24 -7.03 26.53
C MET A 13 3.02 -6.35 27.13
N GLY A 14 2.44 -6.99 28.11
CA GLY A 14 1.37 -6.44 28.93
C GLY A 14 1.78 -6.36 30.40
N ARG A 15 1.13 -5.50 31.15
CA ARG A 15 1.28 -5.42 32.60
C ARG A 15 -0.06 -5.70 33.30
N LEU A 16 -0.06 -6.69 34.16
CA LEU A 16 -1.18 -6.95 35.06
C LEU A 16 -0.94 -6.20 36.36
N ILE A 17 -1.95 -5.48 36.81
CA ILE A 17 -1.90 -4.70 38.05
C ILE A 17 -2.83 -5.37 39.05
N PHE A 18 -2.28 -5.82 40.16
CA PHE A 18 -3.04 -6.35 41.29
C PHE A 18 -3.11 -5.26 42.37
N THR A 19 -4.31 -4.80 42.66
CA THR A 19 -4.55 -3.80 43.71
C THR A 19 -5.32 -4.44 44.85
N LEU A 20 -4.80 -4.31 46.03
CA LEU A 20 -5.52 -4.61 47.28
C LEU A 20 -6.03 -3.29 47.85
N SER A 21 -7.34 -3.19 48.03
CA SER A 21 -7.97 -1.99 48.56
C SER A 21 -9.02 -2.35 49.64
N ASN A 22 -9.30 -1.41 50.51
CA ASN A 22 -10.39 -1.48 51.48
C ASN A 22 -11.24 -0.19 51.40
N SER A 23 -12.17 -0.01 52.30
CA SER A 23 -13.05 1.16 52.36
C SER A 23 -12.34 2.50 52.55
N TYR A 24 -11.07 2.50 52.91
CA TYR A 24 -10.22 3.70 53.08
C TYR A 24 -9.31 4.00 51.90
N GLY A 25 -9.32 3.12 50.87
CA GLY A 25 -8.55 3.30 49.64
C GLY A 25 -7.62 2.13 49.31
N GLU A 26 -6.65 2.39 48.44
CA GLU A 26 -5.67 1.40 48.03
C GLU A 26 -4.60 1.17 49.10
N LEU A 27 -4.40 -0.11 49.48
CA LEU A 27 -3.41 -0.49 50.48
C LEU A 27 -2.11 -0.99 49.84
N TYR A 28 -2.20 -1.68 48.71
CA TYR A 28 -1.06 -2.33 48.09
C TYR A 28 -1.30 -2.53 46.60
N ARG A 29 -0.25 -2.35 45.81
CA ARG A 29 -0.27 -2.59 44.37
C ARG A 29 0.94 -3.44 43.96
N LYS A 30 0.70 -4.50 43.20
CA LYS A 30 1.74 -5.34 42.60
C LYS A 30 1.57 -5.40 41.11
N TYR A 31 2.71 -5.39 40.41
CA TYR A 31 2.76 -5.47 38.98
C TYR A 31 3.34 -6.83 38.57
N LEU A 32 2.72 -7.46 37.57
CA LEU A 32 3.24 -8.62 36.85
C LEU A 32 3.35 -8.26 35.39
N THR A 33 4.57 -8.31 34.88
CA THR A 33 4.81 -8.15 33.44
C THR A 33 4.63 -9.50 32.74
N VAL A 34 3.84 -9.54 31.68
CA VAL A 34 3.61 -10.72 30.83
C VAL A 34 4.12 -10.39 29.45
N THR A 35 5.04 -11.21 28.94
CA THR A 35 5.57 -11.09 27.57
C THR A 35 5.08 -12.27 26.75
N GLN A 36 4.79 -12.02 25.48
CA GLN A 36 4.40 -13.04 24.52
C GLN A 36 5.28 -12.90 23.26
N GLY A 37 5.80 -14.04 22.78
CA GLY A 37 6.76 -14.06 21.69
C GLY A 37 8.13 -13.53 22.08
N ASN A 38 8.95 -13.22 21.06
CA ASN A 38 10.29 -12.66 21.25
C ASN A 38 10.22 -11.13 21.41
N TYR A 39 9.50 -10.66 22.44
CA TYR A 39 9.43 -9.23 22.72
C TYR A 39 10.79 -8.70 23.19
N VAL A 40 11.34 -7.75 22.44
CA VAL A 40 12.54 -6.98 22.81
C VAL A 40 12.06 -5.64 23.36
N PRO A 41 12.30 -5.33 24.66
CA PRO A 41 11.94 -4.03 25.20
C PRO A 41 12.61 -2.89 24.45
N PRO A 42 11.91 -1.76 24.23
CA PRO A 42 12.55 -0.56 23.69
C PRO A 42 13.69 -0.09 24.60
N THR A 43 14.82 0.32 24.00
CA THR A 43 15.98 0.85 24.70
C THR A 43 16.31 2.25 24.22
N VAL A 44 16.70 3.13 25.17
CA VAL A 44 17.16 4.48 24.83
C VAL A 44 18.56 4.37 24.22
N GLY A 45 18.68 4.69 22.95
CA GLY A 45 19.94 4.75 22.23
C GLY A 45 20.56 6.17 22.22
N ALA A 46 21.41 6.43 21.23
CA ALA A 46 22.14 7.70 21.14
C ALA A 46 21.21 8.88 20.81
N VAL A 47 20.21 8.66 19.95
CA VAL A 47 19.24 9.72 19.60
C VAL A 47 18.31 10.04 20.77
N GLY A 48 17.85 9.03 21.51
CA GLY A 48 17.05 9.26 22.72
C GLY A 48 17.79 10.08 23.77
N LYS A 49 19.06 9.79 24.02
CA LYS A 49 19.92 10.60 24.92
C LYS A 49 20.07 12.05 24.45
N LEU A 50 20.25 12.25 23.14
CA LEU A 50 20.28 13.59 22.55
C LEU A 50 18.97 14.35 22.77
N VAL A 51 17.83 13.68 22.56
CA VAL A 51 16.49 14.28 22.82
C VAL A 51 16.29 14.59 24.30
N GLU A 52 16.71 13.73 25.20
CA GLU A 52 16.69 13.98 26.66
C GLU A 52 17.54 15.20 27.02
N TYR A 53 18.75 15.32 26.46
CA TYR A 53 19.60 16.49 26.64
C TYR A 53 18.90 17.77 26.16
N ILE A 54 18.31 17.77 24.97
CA ILE A 54 17.60 18.94 24.41
C ILE A 54 16.42 19.36 25.34
N LEU A 55 15.65 18.39 25.79
CA LEU A 55 14.49 18.64 26.66
C LEU A 55 14.88 19.10 28.07
N GLY A 56 16.03 18.63 28.57
CA GLY A 56 16.56 19.03 29.87
C GLY A 56 17.38 20.34 29.86
N ASN A 57 17.69 20.89 28.68
CA ASN A 57 18.52 22.08 28.55
C ASN A 57 17.66 23.35 28.44
N SER A 58 17.59 24.10 29.55
CA SER A 58 16.83 25.38 29.62
C SER A 58 17.32 26.44 28.64
N ASP A 59 18.62 26.43 28.30
CA ASP A 59 19.20 27.40 27.38
C ASP A 59 18.64 27.27 25.97
N LEU A 60 18.20 26.07 25.57
CA LEU A 60 17.58 25.81 24.27
C LEU A 60 16.08 26.17 24.24
N SER A 61 15.46 26.48 25.35
CA SER A 61 14.02 26.77 25.44
C SER A 61 13.58 27.99 24.63
N GLY A 62 14.50 28.96 24.39
CA GLY A 62 14.27 30.15 23.57
C GLY A 62 14.42 29.92 22.06
N ALA A 63 14.87 28.77 21.62
CA ALA A 63 15.11 28.44 20.21
C ALA A 63 13.77 28.06 19.51
N VAL A 64 12.88 29.03 19.34
CA VAL A 64 11.56 28.88 18.70
C VAL A 64 11.55 29.61 17.36
N GLY A 65 11.48 28.80 16.26
CA GLY A 65 11.62 29.29 14.90
C GLY A 65 13.06 29.23 14.38
N SER A 66 13.22 29.09 13.07
CA SER A 66 14.52 28.92 12.40
C SER A 66 15.43 30.16 12.54
N ASP A 67 14.86 31.35 12.67
CA ASP A 67 15.56 32.61 12.91
C ASP A 67 16.21 32.71 14.31
N LYS A 68 15.79 31.82 15.22
CA LYS A 68 16.29 31.72 16.60
C LYS A 68 17.01 30.38 16.85
N ALA A 69 17.46 29.70 15.80
CA ALA A 69 18.21 28.47 15.95
C ALA A 69 19.49 28.70 16.77
N MET A 70 19.71 27.87 17.78
CA MET A 70 20.84 27.96 18.70
C MET A 70 21.84 26.83 18.46
N PRO A 71 23.16 27.09 18.60
CA PRO A 71 24.17 26.03 18.53
C PRO A 71 23.87 24.92 19.52
N LEU A 72 23.93 23.68 19.04
CA LEU A 72 23.76 22.50 19.88
C LEU A 72 25.11 22.22 20.57
N GLN A 73 25.14 22.33 21.90
CA GLN A 73 26.35 22.05 22.69
C GLN A 73 26.21 20.65 23.34
N TYR A 74 26.16 19.62 22.51
CA TYR A 74 26.10 18.25 22.97
C TYR A 74 27.52 17.68 23.17
N SER A 75 27.68 16.81 24.17
CA SER A 75 29.01 16.30 24.53
C SER A 75 29.61 15.36 23.48
N GLU A 76 28.79 14.72 22.68
CA GLU A 76 29.22 13.82 21.61
C GLU A 76 29.15 14.56 20.28
N SER A 77 30.29 14.68 19.58
CA SER A 77 30.34 15.33 18.26
C SER A 77 29.75 14.47 17.15
N THR A 78 29.64 13.16 17.36
CA THR A 78 29.03 12.21 16.43
C THR A 78 28.18 11.20 17.17
N ILE A 79 27.04 10.83 16.59
CA ILE A 79 26.17 9.76 17.12
C ILE A 79 25.68 8.85 16.00
N GLU A 80 25.37 7.61 16.34
CA GLU A 80 24.72 6.65 15.45
C GLU A 80 23.20 6.81 15.51
N ALA A 81 22.55 6.63 14.38
CA ALA A 81 21.10 6.66 14.24
C ALA A 81 20.64 5.73 13.10
N VAL A 82 19.32 5.54 13.00
CA VAL A 82 18.67 4.89 11.85
C VAL A 82 17.74 5.88 11.19
N ILE A 83 17.72 5.91 9.86
CA ILE A 83 16.74 6.68 9.10
C ILE A 83 15.37 6.00 9.24
N LEU A 84 14.43 6.67 9.88
CA LEU A 84 13.08 6.17 10.11
C LEU A 84 12.14 6.50 8.94
N ALA A 85 12.28 7.70 8.36
CA ALA A 85 11.51 8.15 7.20
C ALA A 85 12.20 9.34 6.51
N ASN A 86 11.85 9.57 5.25
CA ASN A 86 12.34 10.66 4.41
C ASN A 86 11.20 11.38 3.68
N ASP A 87 11.50 12.39 2.87
CA ASP A 87 10.52 13.16 2.09
C ASP A 87 10.23 12.53 0.71
N ALA A 88 10.03 11.22 0.66
CA ALA A 88 9.85 10.45 -0.59
C ALA A 88 8.60 10.88 -1.38
N ALA A 89 7.53 11.28 -0.70
CA ALA A 89 6.26 11.63 -1.30
C ALA A 89 5.98 13.16 -1.32
N GLY A 90 6.93 13.98 -0.87
CA GLY A 90 6.80 15.44 -0.83
C GLY A 90 5.89 15.99 0.28
N ASN A 91 5.45 15.15 1.20
CA ASN A 91 4.56 15.54 2.29
C ASN A 91 5.31 16.16 3.49
N ASN A 92 6.60 15.87 3.61
CA ASN A 92 7.40 16.13 4.82
C ASN A 92 8.19 17.45 4.78
N ASN A 93 8.19 18.17 3.65
CA ASN A 93 8.80 19.48 3.49
C ASN A 93 10.27 19.56 3.97
N ARG A 94 11.18 18.87 3.29
CA ARG A 94 12.64 18.88 3.54
C ARG A 94 13.07 18.27 4.88
N LYS A 95 12.34 17.31 5.40
CA LYS A 95 12.64 16.65 6.66
C LYS A 95 13.19 15.25 6.43
N LEU A 96 14.21 14.90 7.20
CA LEU A 96 14.68 13.55 7.40
C LEU A 96 14.44 13.18 8.85
N TYR A 97 13.84 12.03 9.10
CA TYR A 97 13.54 11.55 10.45
C TYR A 97 14.52 10.47 10.82
N VAL A 98 15.25 10.69 11.91
CA VAL A 98 16.25 9.77 12.42
C VAL A 98 15.98 9.43 13.87
N GLY A 99 16.28 8.20 14.27
CA GLY A 99 16.02 7.76 15.62
C GLY A 99 16.71 6.48 16.01
N ASP A 100 16.48 6.05 17.24
CA ASP A 100 16.86 4.74 17.72
C ASP A 100 15.88 3.70 17.16
N ASN A 101 16.35 2.72 16.41
CA ASN A 101 15.50 1.61 15.97
C ASN A 101 15.04 0.81 17.20
N ASN A 102 13.74 0.64 17.39
CA ASN A 102 13.16 0.11 18.63
C ASN A 102 13.41 0.99 19.88
N GLY A 103 13.44 2.33 19.70
CA GLY A 103 13.51 3.26 20.81
C GLY A 103 12.15 3.45 21.52
N PRO A 104 12.15 3.85 22.83
CA PRO A 104 10.94 4.24 23.54
C PRO A 104 10.43 5.59 23.05
N GLU A 105 9.50 6.19 23.80
CA GLU A 105 9.12 7.59 23.63
C GLU A 105 10.35 8.50 23.60
N ARG A 106 10.29 9.58 22.79
CA ARG A 106 11.35 10.62 22.73
C ARG A 106 12.70 10.11 22.22
N SER A 107 12.72 9.10 21.35
CA SER A 107 13.94 8.50 20.78
C SER A 107 14.13 8.77 19.28
N ALA A 108 13.56 9.88 18.80
CA ALA A 108 13.73 10.34 17.42
C ALA A 108 13.74 11.86 17.32
N ILE A 109 14.36 12.37 16.25
CA ILE A 109 14.49 13.81 15.98
C ILE A 109 14.40 14.07 14.48
N VAL A 110 13.99 15.29 14.13
CA VAL A 110 13.97 15.77 12.74
C VAL A 110 15.30 16.42 12.37
N LEU A 111 15.84 16.06 11.23
CA LEU A 111 16.88 16.83 10.55
C LEU A 111 16.18 17.63 9.44
N TYR A 112 16.40 18.94 9.42
CA TYR A 112 15.80 19.85 8.45
C TYR A 112 16.84 20.47 7.53
N GLY A 113 16.66 20.34 6.21
CA GLY A 113 17.61 20.87 5.25
C GLY A 113 17.15 20.70 3.80
N ALA A 114 17.73 21.52 2.90
CA ALA A 114 17.41 21.46 1.48
C ALA A 114 17.72 20.08 0.85
N ASP A 115 18.80 19.42 1.33
CA ASP A 115 19.23 18.14 0.80
C ASP A 115 18.22 16.99 1.03
N PHE A 116 17.33 17.16 1.99
CA PHE A 116 16.29 16.18 2.33
C PHE A 116 14.98 16.37 1.55
N ALA A 117 14.89 17.40 0.69
CA ALA A 117 13.71 17.68 -0.11
C ALA A 117 13.50 16.58 -1.17
N MET A 118 12.23 16.25 -1.47
CA MET A 118 11.84 15.30 -2.50
C MET A 118 12.57 15.54 -3.84
N ALA A 119 12.74 16.82 -4.23
CA ALA A 119 13.45 17.21 -5.46
C ALA A 119 14.93 16.79 -5.52
N ASN A 120 15.53 16.42 -4.39
CA ASN A 120 16.93 16.03 -4.26
C ASN A 120 17.11 14.51 -4.10
N ASP A 121 16.07 13.72 -4.44
CA ASP A 121 16.09 12.26 -4.39
C ASP A 121 16.46 11.69 -3.00
N PRO A 122 15.66 12.00 -1.97
CA PRO A 122 15.94 11.49 -0.62
C PRO A 122 15.77 9.97 -0.50
N VAL A 123 15.05 9.32 -1.41
CA VAL A 123 14.83 7.87 -1.40
C VAL A 123 16.15 7.13 -1.65
N THR A 124 16.92 7.55 -2.65
CA THR A 124 18.20 6.93 -2.97
C THR A 124 19.32 7.37 -2.02
N LYS A 125 19.33 8.67 -1.65
CA LYS A 125 20.41 9.22 -0.81
C LYS A 125 20.26 8.87 0.67
N TYR A 126 19.02 8.82 1.16
CA TYR A 126 18.70 8.62 2.58
C TYR A 126 17.60 7.57 2.73
N PRO A 127 17.80 6.32 2.30
CA PRO A 127 16.78 5.29 2.36
C PRO A 127 16.41 4.95 3.81
N ALA A 128 15.11 4.79 4.07
CA ALA A 128 14.63 4.36 5.37
C ALA A 128 15.17 2.96 5.72
N GLY A 129 15.53 2.74 6.98
CA GLY A 129 16.18 1.50 7.45
C GLY A 129 17.72 1.54 7.40
N ARG A 130 18.34 2.57 6.83
CA ARG A 130 19.81 2.68 6.82
C ARG A 130 20.34 3.23 8.14
N LYS A 131 21.42 2.62 8.63
CA LYS A 131 22.22 3.21 9.70
C LYS A 131 23.01 4.40 9.18
N VAL A 132 23.08 5.43 10.00
CA VAL A 132 23.78 6.68 9.71
C VAL A 132 24.60 7.14 10.89
N THR A 133 25.71 7.85 10.58
CA THR A 133 26.46 8.64 11.56
C THR A 133 26.07 10.10 11.37
N LEU A 134 25.63 10.75 12.43
CA LEU A 134 25.29 12.17 12.48
C LEU A 134 26.47 12.93 13.07
N ASN A 135 27.07 13.85 12.31
CA ASN A 135 28.04 14.79 12.85
C ASN A 135 27.29 16.03 13.36
N LEU A 136 27.40 16.28 14.64
CA LEU A 136 26.69 17.34 15.39
C LEU A 136 27.56 18.57 15.70
N GLU A 137 28.82 18.59 15.25
CA GLU A 137 29.80 19.64 15.61
C GLU A 137 29.30 21.07 15.31
N ASN A 138 28.61 21.24 14.18
CA ASN A 138 28.04 22.53 13.78
C ASN A 138 26.52 22.56 13.88
N ALA A 139 25.92 21.54 14.46
CA ALA A 139 24.46 21.42 14.55
C ALA A 139 23.84 22.56 15.33
N LYS A 140 22.71 23.00 14.85
CA LYS A 140 21.85 23.96 15.56
C LYS A 140 20.48 23.35 15.83
N TYR A 141 19.91 23.69 16.96
CA TYR A 141 18.60 23.27 17.39
C TYR A 141 17.62 24.43 17.31
N TYR A 142 16.41 24.13 16.90
CA TYR A 142 15.22 24.96 17.11
C TYR A 142 13.95 24.13 17.11
N ALA A 143 12.89 24.64 17.73
CA ALA A 143 11.55 24.09 17.64
C ALA A 143 10.74 24.87 16.61
N PHE A 144 10.12 24.21 15.65
CA PHE A 144 9.18 24.83 14.71
C PHE A 144 7.79 24.23 14.90
N ASN A 145 6.83 25.04 15.32
CA ASN A 145 5.50 24.58 15.72
C ASN A 145 5.54 23.42 16.73
N ASN A 146 6.46 23.48 17.68
CA ASN A 146 6.78 22.45 18.68
C ASN A 146 7.42 21.16 18.12
N VAL A 147 7.77 21.11 16.83
CA VAL A 147 8.58 20.03 16.28
C VAL A 147 10.06 20.30 16.54
N ARG A 148 10.73 19.39 17.26
CA ARG A 148 12.18 19.47 17.53
C ARG A 148 12.97 19.18 16.26
N GLN A 149 13.81 20.15 15.84
CA GLN A 149 14.57 20.06 14.60
C GLN A 149 16.04 20.42 14.82
N LEU A 150 16.90 19.71 14.09
CA LEU A 150 18.32 20.07 13.94
C LEU A 150 18.57 20.52 12.51
N THR A 151 19.44 21.52 12.37
CA THR A 151 20.03 21.94 11.08
C THR A 151 21.54 21.86 11.15
N ASP A 152 22.18 22.02 10.01
CA ASP A 152 23.64 22.00 9.89
C ASP A 152 24.27 20.68 10.39
N VAL A 153 23.51 19.57 10.32
CA VAL A 153 23.97 18.22 10.62
C VAL A 153 24.50 17.57 9.35
N VAL A 154 25.72 17.03 9.41
CA VAL A 154 26.26 16.22 8.31
C VAL A 154 25.88 14.77 8.54
N VAL A 155 25.17 14.19 7.58
CA VAL A 155 24.68 12.80 7.62
C VAL A 155 25.60 11.92 6.74
N THR A 156 26.27 10.96 7.35
CA THR A 156 27.00 9.91 6.62
C THR A 156 26.18 8.63 6.63
N VAL A 157 25.71 8.22 5.44
CA VAL A 157 24.92 7.00 5.29
C VAL A 157 25.86 5.80 5.22
N GLY A 158 25.64 4.83 6.10
CA GLY A 158 26.35 3.56 6.12
C GLY A 158 25.78 2.53 5.14
N ASP A 159 26.49 1.42 5.00
CA ASP A 159 26.05 0.31 4.14
C ASP A 159 25.06 -0.64 4.86
N GLU A 160 24.99 -0.57 6.18
CA GLU A 160 24.15 -1.46 6.99
C GLU A 160 22.69 -1.02 6.92
N GLU A 161 21.84 -1.98 6.54
CA GLU A 161 20.38 -1.84 6.53
C GLU A 161 19.79 -2.67 7.67
N VAL A 162 18.82 -2.11 8.38
CA VAL A 162 18.10 -2.77 9.46
C VAL A 162 16.60 -2.73 9.18
N GLU A 163 15.91 -3.79 9.59
CA GLU A 163 14.45 -3.79 9.58
C GLU A 163 13.94 -2.76 10.60
N LEU A 164 13.03 -1.89 10.15
CA LEU A 164 12.44 -0.88 11.02
C LEU A 164 11.46 -1.51 12.00
N VAL A 165 11.69 -1.29 13.28
CA VAL A 165 10.73 -1.63 14.34
C VAL A 165 9.72 -0.49 14.46
N VAL A 166 8.49 -0.72 13.93
CA VAL A 166 7.43 0.28 13.88
C VAL A 166 6.51 0.15 15.09
N PRO A 167 6.55 1.07 16.07
CA PRO A 167 5.67 1.03 17.24
C PRO A 167 4.20 1.10 16.86
N SER A 168 3.39 0.23 17.43
CA SER A 168 1.92 0.27 17.31
C SER A 168 1.34 1.07 18.46
N LEU A 169 0.68 2.18 18.16
CA LEU A 169 0.13 3.09 19.17
C LEU A 169 -1.40 3.07 19.20
N SER A 170 -1.97 3.27 20.39
CA SER A 170 -3.36 3.74 20.49
C SER A 170 -3.42 5.24 20.17
N VAL A 171 -4.59 5.72 19.76
CA VAL A 171 -4.83 7.17 19.50
C VAL A 171 -4.51 8.01 20.74
N GLU A 172 -4.85 7.51 21.95
CA GLU A 172 -4.54 8.20 23.20
C GLU A 172 -3.03 8.36 23.42
N LYS A 173 -2.26 7.28 23.18
CA LYS A 173 -0.81 7.30 23.32
C LYS A 173 -0.14 8.16 22.25
N PHE A 174 -0.65 8.13 21.02
CA PHE A 174 -0.19 9.01 19.95
C PHE A 174 -0.41 10.50 20.29
N ASN A 175 -1.57 10.84 20.83
CA ASN A 175 -1.95 12.23 21.15
C ASN A 175 -1.17 12.83 22.35
N THR A 176 -0.35 12.04 23.08
CA THR A 176 0.56 12.62 24.09
C THR A 176 1.66 13.48 23.45
N GLY A 177 1.99 13.26 22.16
CA GLY A 177 3.10 13.93 21.47
C GLY A 177 4.50 13.39 21.84
N ASP A 178 4.58 12.38 22.69
CA ASP A 178 5.87 11.79 23.15
C ASP A 178 6.60 11.01 22.07
N TYR A 179 5.89 10.57 21.02
CA TYR A 179 6.46 9.83 19.88
C TYR A 179 6.92 10.74 18.73
N GLN A 180 7.10 12.03 18.97
CA GLN A 180 7.49 13.00 17.95
C GLN A 180 8.74 12.53 17.17
N ALA A 181 8.69 12.65 15.84
CA ALA A 181 9.67 12.21 14.85
C ALA A 181 9.80 10.68 14.69
N GLN A 182 9.10 9.86 15.45
CA GLN A 182 9.09 8.41 15.24
C GLN A 182 8.14 8.02 14.10
N TYR A 183 8.54 7.04 13.30
CA TYR A 183 7.67 6.36 12.34
C TYR A 183 6.86 5.32 13.08
N VAL A 184 5.55 5.46 13.07
CA VAL A 184 4.60 4.70 13.92
C VAL A 184 3.45 4.14 13.09
N LYS A 185 2.66 3.22 13.68
CA LYS A 185 1.40 2.75 13.09
C LYS A 185 0.26 2.82 14.11
N LEU A 186 -0.95 3.07 13.59
CA LEU A 186 -2.20 2.97 14.34
C LEU A 186 -3.12 2.00 13.60
N ASN A 187 -3.63 1.01 14.32
CA ASN A 187 -4.48 -0.04 13.77
C ASN A 187 -5.96 0.31 13.92
N ASN A 188 -6.81 -0.30 13.08
CA ASN A 188 -8.27 -0.19 13.16
C ASN A 188 -8.77 1.27 13.14
N MET A 189 -8.16 2.09 12.30
CA MET A 189 -8.56 3.46 12.06
C MET A 189 -9.59 3.53 10.95
N ALA A 190 -10.62 4.37 11.10
CA ALA A 190 -11.63 4.63 10.09
C ALA A 190 -11.70 6.13 9.80
N PRO A 191 -11.79 6.59 8.54
CA PRO A 191 -11.96 8.00 8.21
C PRO A 191 -13.29 8.54 8.74
N ALA A 192 -13.28 9.81 9.15
CA ALA A 192 -14.53 10.51 9.38
C ALA A 192 -15.29 10.63 8.05
N GLN A 193 -16.60 10.37 8.08
CA GLN A 193 -17.47 10.29 6.89
C GLN A 193 -17.38 11.54 5.99
N SER A 194 -17.07 12.70 6.58
CA SER A 194 -16.90 13.96 5.83
C SER A 194 -15.69 13.97 4.89
N PHE A 195 -14.75 13.02 5.02
CA PHE A 195 -13.56 12.88 4.16
C PHE A 195 -13.67 11.75 3.15
N VAL A 196 -14.55 10.79 3.36
CA VAL A 196 -14.75 9.65 2.44
C VAL A 196 -15.04 10.15 1.02
N GLY A 197 -14.36 9.57 0.04
CA GLY A 197 -14.45 9.92 -1.37
C GLY A 197 -13.72 11.21 -1.77
N LYS A 198 -13.06 11.90 -0.82
CA LYS A 198 -12.25 13.09 -1.11
C LYS A 198 -10.78 12.72 -1.32
N PRO A 199 -10.04 13.46 -2.16
CA PRO A 199 -8.61 13.23 -2.31
C PRO A 199 -7.86 13.44 -0.98
N TRP A 200 -6.81 12.63 -0.75
CA TRP A 200 -5.93 12.82 0.40
C TRP A 200 -5.18 14.15 0.35
N THR A 201 -4.88 14.66 -0.84
CA THR A 201 -4.22 15.96 -1.04
C THR A 201 -5.17 16.93 -1.73
N ALA A 202 -5.06 18.22 -1.38
CA ALA A 202 -5.86 19.29 -1.97
C ALA A 202 -4.98 20.46 -2.41
N THR A 203 -5.58 21.47 -3.06
CA THR A 203 -4.88 22.71 -3.46
C THR A 203 -4.22 23.40 -2.27
N GLU A 204 -4.88 23.35 -1.11
CA GLU A 204 -4.33 23.79 0.16
C GLU A 204 -4.01 22.60 1.05
N SER A 205 -3.10 22.80 2.02
CA SER A 205 -2.82 21.75 3.02
C SER A 205 -4.07 21.46 3.83
N GLN A 206 -4.29 20.18 4.13
CA GLN A 206 -5.48 19.74 4.86
C GLN A 206 -5.14 18.77 5.99
N SER A 207 -6.09 18.63 6.91
CA SER A 207 -6.05 17.66 7.99
C SER A 207 -7.22 16.70 7.81
N VAL A 208 -6.91 15.44 7.53
CA VAL A 208 -7.90 14.36 7.44
C VAL A 208 -8.09 13.78 8.84
N THR A 209 -9.34 13.65 9.27
CA THR A 209 -9.67 13.08 10.59
C THR A 209 -9.97 11.59 10.44
N LEU A 210 -9.29 10.78 11.25
CA LEU A 210 -9.61 9.36 11.43
C LEU A 210 -10.10 9.13 12.86
N ASN A 211 -10.90 8.08 13.06
CA ASN A 211 -11.40 7.68 14.36
C ASN A 211 -10.99 6.24 14.66
N ASP A 212 -10.68 5.94 15.92
CA ASP A 212 -10.59 4.57 16.39
C ASP A 212 -11.99 4.00 16.77
N ALA A 213 -12.06 2.72 17.09
CA ALA A 213 -13.32 2.07 17.46
C ALA A 213 -13.96 2.66 18.75
N SER A 214 -13.23 3.42 19.56
CA SER A 214 -13.74 4.12 20.74
C SER A 214 -14.19 5.56 20.45
N GLY A 215 -14.06 6.02 19.21
CA GLY A 215 -14.40 7.38 18.76
C GLY A 215 -13.33 8.43 19.06
N LYS A 216 -12.12 8.03 19.50
CA LYS A 216 -10.99 8.95 19.66
C LYS A 216 -10.43 9.33 18.28
N THR A 217 -10.10 10.61 18.13
CA THR A 217 -9.69 11.18 16.85
C THR A 217 -8.18 11.25 16.67
N LEU A 218 -7.71 10.88 15.48
CA LEU A 218 -6.37 11.08 14.95
C LEU A 218 -6.42 12.11 13.83
N THR A 219 -5.52 13.09 13.87
CA THR A 219 -5.32 14.05 12.78
C THR A 219 -4.21 13.56 11.86
N VAL A 220 -4.50 13.41 10.57
CA VAL A 220 -3.52 13.11 9.52
C VAL A 220 -3.29 14.38 8.71
N TYR A 221 -2.09 14.91 8.73
CA TYR A 221 -1.75 16.10 7.97
C TYR A 221 -1.27 15.72 6.56
N MET A 222 -1.83 16.39 5.57
CA MET A 222 -1.44 16.30 4.16
C MET A 222 -1.05 17.69 3.65
N ASN A 223 0.13 17.78 3.07
CA ASN A 223 0.61 18.99 2.42
C ASN A 223 -0.19 19.25 1.13
N LYS A 224 -0.04 20.47 0.57
CA LYS A 224 -0.63 20.83 -0.73
C LYS A 224 -0.29 19.82 -1.83
N ALA A 225 -1.24 19.52 -2.68
CA ALA A 225 -1.06 18.58 -3.78
C ALA A 225 0.16 18.88 -4.67
N GLN A 226 0.48 20.16 -4.87
CA GLN A 226 1.66 20.57 -5.65
C GLN A 226 3.01 20.16 -5.03
N PHE A 227 3.05 19.86 -3.74
CA PHE A 227 4.24 19.38 -3.02
C PHE A 227 4.16 17.88 -2.74
N ALA A 228 3.03 17.43 -2.20
CA ALA A 228 2.79 16.02 -1.85
C ALA A 228 2.38 15.19 -3.08
N THR A 229 3.13 15.31 -4.17
CA THR A 229 2.82 14.67 -5.46
C THR A 229 2.86 13.14 -5.39
N GLY A 230 3.58 12.58 -4.43
CA GLY A 230 3.58 11.13 -4.18
C GLY A 230 2.24 10.57 -3.72
N PHE A 231 1.27 11.41 -3.36
CA PHE A 231 -0.10 11.02 -3.00
C PHE A 231 -1.15 11.47 -4.03
N ALA A 232 -0.69 11.92 -5.20
CA ALA A 232 -1.60 12.24 -6.29
C ALA A 232 -2.48 11.01 -6.60
N ASP A 233 -3.73 11.27 -6.93
CA ASP A 233 -4.73 10.26 -7.31
C ASP A 233 -5.15 9.30 -6.18
N MET A 234 -4.77 9.55 -4.94
CA MET A 234 -5.26 8.78 -3.78
C MET A 234 -6.45 9.48 -3.12
N TYR A 235 -7.49 8.72 -2.85
CA TYR A 235 -8.73 9.18 -2.22
C TYR A 235 -8.98 8.46 -0.92
N VAL A 236 -9.66 9.11 0.01
CA VAL A 236 -10.02 8.53 1.31
C VAL A 236 -11.14 7.50 1.12
N ALA A 237 -10.86 6.24 1.44
CA ALA A 237 -11.83 5.15 1.34
C ALA A 237 -12.71 5.04 2.60
N ASP A 238 -13.93 4.53 2.45
CA ASP A 238 -14.78 4.13 3.59
C ASP A 238 -14.37 2.75 4.10
N LYS A 239 -13.15 2.68 4.63
CA LYS A 239 -12.53 1.42 5.11
C LYS A 239 -11.93 1.62 6.49
N THR A 240 -11.91 0.53 7.26
CA THR A 240 -11.14 0.47 8.51
C THR A 240 -9.83 -0.24 8.25
N GLY A 241 -8.71 0.36 8.64
CA GLY A 241 -7.40 -0.20 8.34
C GLY A 241 -6.29 0.30 9.26
N THR A 242 -5.06 -0.11 8.95
CA THR A 242 -3.85 0.38 9.61
C THR A 242 -3.27 1.56 8.83
N ILE A 243 -2.96 2.63 9.54
CA ILE A 243 -2.25 3.78 8.98
C ILE A 243 -0.84 3.86 9.57
N TYR A 244 0.11 4.26 8.72
CA TYR A 244 1.49 4.51 9.10
C TYR A 244 1.85 5.98 8.87
N GLY A 245 2.91 6.42 9.48
CA GLY A 245 3.46 7.75 9.26
C GLY A 245 4.38 8.19 10.39
N VAL A 246 4.92 9.38 10.26
CA VAL A 246 5.71 10.00 11.32
C VAL A 246 4.80 10.77 12.26
N ALA A 247 5.00 10.57 13.56
CA ALA A 247 4.32 11.38 14.57
C ALA A 247 4.97 12.76 14.65
N GLU A 248 4.19 13.81 14.45
CA GLU A 248 4.61 15.20 14.65
C GLU A 248 3.63 15.94 15.56
N THR A 249 3.92 17.20 15.81
CA THR A 249 3.01 18.12 16.47
C THR A 249 2.85 19.38 15.61
N TYR A 250 1.68 19.95 15.63
CA TYR A 250 1.45 21.31 15.16
C TYR A 250 0.94 22.14 16.33
N ARG A 251 1.83 22.99 16.89
CA ARG A 251 1.61 23.65 18.17
C ARG A 251 1.42 22.59 19.28
N GLU A 252 0.21 22.45 19.82
CA GLU A 252 -0.12 21.52 20.91
C GLU A 252 -0.81 20.23 20.41
N ASN A 253 -1.15 20.17 19.12
CA ASN A 253 -1.90 19.06 18.57
C ASN A 253 -0.98 18.04 17.91
N ALA A 254 -1.08 16.80 18.29
CA ALA A 254 -0.40 15.70 17.60
C ALA A 254 -1.04 15.46 16.21
N GLN A 255 -0.20 15.21 15.23
CA GLN A 255 -0.63 14.86 13.86
C GLN A 255 0.28 13.81 13.27
N LEU A 256 -0.31 12.90 12.48
CA LEU A 256 0.41 11.88 11.72
C LEU A 256 0.75 12.42 10.33
N ILE A 257 2.00 12.24 9.91
CA ILE A 257 2.49 12.65 8.60
C ILE A 257 2.81 11.40 7.80
N PRO A 258 1.96 10.95 6.87
CA PRO A 258 2.30 9.89 5.92
C PRO A 258 3.50 10.30 5.06
N THR A 259 4.42 9.37 4.79
CA THR A 259 5.69 9.61 4.10
C THR A 259 5.75 8.99 2.71
N LYS A 260 4.89 8.01 2.45
CA LYS A 260 4.78 7.26 1.18
C LYS A 260 3.35 6.75 0.98
N LYS A 261 2.99 6.39 -0.27
CA LYS A 261 1.65 5.84 -0.59
C LYS A 261 1.24 4.67 0.30
N ALA A 262 2.15 3.75 0.56
CA ALA A 262 1.90 2.57 1.39
C ALA A 262 1.42 2.91 2.81
N ASP A 263 1.74 4.10 3.33
CA ASP A 263 1.38 4.51 4.68
C ASP A 263 -0.14 4.68 4.87
N ILE A 264 -0.85 5.03 3.80
CA ILE A 264 -2.29 5.27 3.79
C ILE A 264 -3.06 4.27 2.91
N ALA A 265 -2.38 3.30 2.30
CA ALA A 265 -2.97 2.39 1.32
C ALA A 265 -4.21 1.65 1.85
N ALA A 266 -4.18 1.17 3.11
CA ALA A 266 -5.32 0.47 3.72
C ALA A 266 -6.57 1.34 3.91
N LEU A 267 -6.44 2.68 3.83
CA LEU A 267 -7.51 3.66 4.00
C LEU A 267 -7.74 4.48 2.72
N SER A 268 -7.20 4.01 1.60
CA SER A 268 -7.22 4.75 0.34
C SER A 268 -7.88 3.94 -0.77
N THR A 269 -8.35 4.69 -1.77
CA THR A 269 -8.71 4.21 -3.10
C THR A 269 -8.02 5.09 -4.13
N ASP A 270 -7.71 4.54 -5.26
CA ASP A 270 -7.18 5.28 -6.42
C ASP A 270 -8.35 5.79 -7.26
N GLN A 271 -8.98 6.90 -6.83
CA GLN A 271 -10.19 7.54 -7.38
C GLN A 271 -11.56 6.95 -6.98
N GLY A 272 -12.27 7.72 -6.16
CA GLY A 272 -13.74 7.90 -6.08
C GLY A 272 -14.64 6.69 -5.93
N GLY A 273 -14.68 6.11 -4.74
CA GLY A 273 -15.88 5.58 -4.07
C GLY A 273 -16.48 4.25 -4.51
N GLY A 274 -16.38 3.24 -3.65
CA GLY A 274 -17.20 2.01 -3.68
C GLY A 274 -16.50 0.80 -3.06
N THR A 275 -17.21 0.11 -2.21
CA THR A 275 -16.74 -0.96 -1.31
C THR A 275 -16.41 -2.28 -2.02
N ASP A 276 -15.18 -2.71 -2.03
CA ASP A 276 -14.65 -4.05 -1.70
C ASP A 276 -13.12 -4.14 -1.99
N PRO A 277 -12.30 -4.85 -1.22
CA PRO A 277 -10.85 -4.81 -1.41
C PRO A 277 -10.45 -5.53 -2.69
N ASP A 278 -10.03 -4.75 -3.69
CA ASP A 278 -9.27 -5.26 -4.81
C ASP A 278 -7.87 -5.69 -4.32
N PRO A 279 -7.36 -6.86 -4.70
CA PRO A 279 -6.02 -7.26 -4.33
C PRO A 279 -5.02 -6.21 -4.82
N THR A 280 -4.23 -5.67 -3.90
CA THR A 280 -3.16 -4.70 -4.19
C THR A 280 -2.27 -5.25 -5.30
N PRO A 281 -1.86 -4.48 -6.32
CA PRO A 281 -1.00 -4.97 -7.40
C PRO A 281 0.28 -5.70 -6.96
N GLY A 282 0.69 -5.54 -5.69
CA GLY A 282 1.80 -6.27 -5.09
C GLY A 282 1.54 -7.74 -4.78
N ASP A 283 0.27 -8.14 -4.60
CA ASP A 283 -0.13 -9.51 -4.26
C ASP A 283 -0.84 -10.22 -5.43
N ALA A 284 -1.05 -9.52 -6.55
CA ALA A 284 -1.66 -10.11 -7.74
C ALA A 284 -0.70 -11.08 -8.44
N ILE A 285 -1.22 -12.24 -8.83
CA ILE A 285 -0.52 -13.14 -9.75
C ILE A 285 -0.36 -12.44 -11.11
N TYR A 286 -1.39 -11.71 -11.53
CA TYR A 286 -1.37 -10.97 -12.78
C TYR A 286 -2.32 -9.76 -12.71
N TYR A 287 -1.86 -8.63 -13.27
CA TYR A 287 -2.66 -7.43 -13.48
C TYR A 287 -2.33 -6.78 -14.83
N GLU A 288 -3.36 -6.31 -15.55
CA GLU A 288 -3.23 -5.57 -16.82
C GLU A 288 -4.23 -4.42 -16.88
N SER A 289 -3.73 -3.19 -17.02
CA SER A 289 -4.51 -1.96 -17.17
C SER A 289 -4.61 -1.45 -18.60
N PHE A 290 -4.12 -2.22 -19.58
CA PHE A 290 -3.98 -1.80 -20.98
C PHE A 290 -3.14 -0.53 -21.20
N GLY A 291 -2.44 -0.09 -20.15
CA GLY A 291 -1.46 0.98 -20.14
C GLY A 291 -1.98 2.38 -20.49
N THR A 292 -1.04 3.28 -20.75
CA THR A 292 -1.31 4.71 -20.99
C THR A 292 -0.78 5.23 -22.31
N ALA A 293 -0.35 4.35 -23.21
CA ALA A 293 0.13 4.72 -24.54
C ALA A 293 -0.95 5.46 -25.34
N ASP A 294 -0.54 6.28 -26.29
CA ASP A 294 -1.47 6.88 -27.24
C ASP A 294 -2.02 5.79 -28.18
N VAL A 295 -3.32 5.69 -28.27
CA VAL A 295 -4.06 4.70 -29.07
C VAL A 295 -5.09 5.39 -29.99
N SER A 296 -4.81 6.62 -30.42
CA SER A 296 -5.66 7.38 -31.33
C SER A 296 -5.90 6.66 -32.66
N ASP A 297 -4.93 5.85 -33.10
CA ASP A 297 -4.98 4.98 -34.29
C ASP A 297 -5.75 3.66 -34.07
N LYS A 298 -6.17 3.37 -32.84
CA LYS A 298 -6.92 2.16 -32.43
C LYS A 298 -6.21 0.87 -32.82
N PRO A 299 -4.96 0.64 -32.37
CA PRO A 299 -4.17 -0.51 -32.75
C PRO A 299 -4.89 -1.82 -32.44
N LEU A 300 -4.74 -2.81 -33.32
CA LEU A 300 -5.17 -4.18 -33.05
C LEU A 300 -4.30 -4.78 -31.95
N ILE A 301 -4.82 -5.81 -31.26
CA ILE A 301 -4.09 -6.48 -30.19
C ILE A 301 -2.69 -6.94 -30.62
N ALA A 302 -2.54 -7.45 -31.85
CA ALA A 302 -1.27 -7.91 -32.39
C ALA A 302 -0.24 -6.78 -32.60
N ASP A 303 -0.70 -5.55 -32.80
CA ASP A 303 0.14 -4.38 -33.12
C ASP A 303 0.39 -3.51 -31.87
N TYR A 304 -0.33 -3.75 -30.78
CA TYR A 304 -0.23 -2.95 -29.57
C TYR A 304 1.00 -3.35 -28.74
N THR A 305 1.80 -2.35 -28.34
CA THR A 305 3.04 -2.55 -27.57
C THR A 305 3.01 -1.88 -26.20
N GLY A 306 1.93 -1.17 -25.86
CA GLY A 306 1.80 -0.37 -24.63
C GLY A 306 1.26 -1.15 -23.43
N TRP A 307 1.41 -2.48 -23.40
CA TRP A 307 0.96 -3.35 -22.32
C TRP A 307 1.60 -2.98 -20.98
N ALA A 308 0.80 -2.92 -19.92
CA ALA A 308 1.24 -2.52 -18.58
C ALA A 308 1.13 -3.68 -17.56
N LYS A 309 1.36 -4.91 -18.04
CA LYS A 309 1.26 -6.13 -17.22
C LYS A 309 2.22 -6.12 -16.04
N THR A 310 1.71 -6.50 -14.87
CA THR A 310 2.47 -6.68 -13.63
C THR A 310 2.00 -7.93 -12.90
N GLY A 311 2.69 -8.32 -11.82
CA GLY A 311 2.39 -9.49 -11.00
C GLY A 311 3.41 -10.61 -11.13
N SER A 312 3.41 -11.55 -10.17
CA SER A 312 4.38 -12.65 -10.08
C SER A 312 4.30 -13.61 -11.30
N GLY A 313 3.11 -13.78 -11.86
CA GLY A 313 2.85 -14.63 -13.02
C GLY A 313 2.90 -13.93 -14.37
N ALA A 314 3.22 -12.62 -14.43
CA ALA A 314 3.13 -11.82 -15.65
C ALA A 314 4.30 -12.00 -16.65
N GLY A 315 5.39 -12.67 -16.25
CA GLY A 315 6.65 -12.71 -17.02
C GLY A 315 6.49 -13.19 -18.46
N GLU A 316 5.81 -14.32 -18.67
CA GLU A 316 5.60 -14.95 -19.97
C GLU A 316 4.27 -14.57 -20.66
N VAL A 317 3.48 -13.70 -20.04
CA VAL A 317 2.17 -13.31 -20.59
C VAL A 317 2.31 -12.65 -21.93
N SER A 318 1.47 -13.09 -22.87
CA SER A 318 1.26 -12.50 -24.18
C SER A 318 -0.23 -12.39 -24.49
N TYR A 319 -0.57 -11.66 -25.54
CA TYR A 319 -1.96 -11.37 -25.87
C TYR A 319 -2.27 -11.77 -27.31
N THR A 320 -3.46 -12.37 -27.49
CA THR A 320 -3.98 -12.71 -28.80
C THR A 320 -5.36 -12.09 -28.96
N GLY A 321 -5.58 -11.38 -30.06
CA GLY A 321 -6.89 -10.86 -30.45
C GLY A 321 -7.45 -11.70 -31.59
N GLU A 322 -8.66 -12.25 -31.41
CA GLU A 322 -9.44 -12.82 -32.50
C GLU A 322 -10.36 -11.72 -33.08
N GLY A 323 -10.69 -11.79 -34.36
CA GLY A 323 -11.46 -10.74 -35.02
C GLY A 323 -10.79 -9.36 -34.96
N ASN A 324 -11.58 -8.30 -34.87
CA ASN A 324 -11.06 -6.93 -34.82
C ASN A 324 -10.99 -6.40 -33.39
N MET A 325 -10.32 -7.15 -32.51
CA MET A 325 -9.96 -6.67 -31.17
C MET A 325 -8.95 -5.54 -31.25
N SER A 326 -9.20 -4.43 -30.55
CA SER A 326 -8.32 -3.25 -30.57
C SER A 326 -8.21 -2.59 -29.19
N ILE A 327 -7.10 -1.90 -28.94
CA ILE A 327 -6.99 -1.03 -27.77
C ILE A 327 -7.49 0.36 -28.14
N ARG A 328 -8.29 0.95 -27.26
CA ARG A 328 -8.88 2.28 -27.46
C ARG A 328 -8.78 3.10 -26.18
N THR A 329 -8.69 4.41 -26.34
CA THR A 329 -8.85 5.32 -25.22
C THR A 329 -10.26 5.19 -24.67
N SER A 330 -10.37 5.07 -23.37
CA SER A 330 -11.64 5.21 -22.67
C SER A 330 -12.05 6.68 -22.80
N GLY A 331 -13.02 6.96 -23.63
CA GLY A 331 -13.50 8.34 -23.90
C GLY A 331 -14.22 8.98 -22.72
N LYS A 332 -14.72 8.16 -21.80
CA LYS A 332 -15.00 8.50 -20.40
C LYS A 332 -14.07 7.62 -19.61
N LEU A 333 -13.40 8.19 -18.62
CA LEU A 333 -12.61 7.45 -17.66
C LEU A 333 -13.37 6.17 -17.32
N SER A 334 -12.69 5.05 -17.17
CA SER A 334 -13.25 3.86 -16.52
C SER A 334 -13.55 4.24 -15.06
N ALA A 335 -14.32 5.28 -14.90
CA ALA A 335 -14.70 5.84 -13.65
C ALA A 335 -15.91 5.06 -13.17
N GLY A 336 -15.90 4.54 -12.00
CA GLY A 336 -17.08 3.96 -11.41
C GLY A 336 -16.86 2.66 -10.66
N TYR A 337 -15.68 2.04 -10.74
CA TYR A 337 -15.26 1.00 -9.80
C TYR A 337 -13.91 1.36 -9.20
N ASP A 338 -13.68 0.88 -7.98
CA ASP A 338 -12.43 1.12 -7.26
C ASP A 338 -11.25 0.48 -8.01
N GLY A 339 -10.16 1.21 -8.13
CA GLY A 339 -8.96 0.71 -8.81
C GLY A 339 -8.97 0.87 -10.33
N ALA A 340 -10.00 1.51 -10.93
CA ALA A 340 -10.04 1.75 -12.37
C ALA A 340 -8.85 2.58 -12.85
N SER A 341 -8.03 2.02 -13.77
CA SER A 341 -6.79 2.65 -14.28
C SER A 341 -7.04 3.80 -15.25
N GLY A 342 -8.14 3.77 -15.96
CA GLY A 342 -8.84 4.90 -16.55
C GLY A 342 -8.38 5.44 -17.89
N LYS A 343 -7.34 4.93 -18.57
CA LYS A 343 -6.93 5.54 -19.84
C LYS A 343 -7.26 4.70 -21.07
N ASN A 344 -6.81 3.49 -21.13
CA ASN A 344 -7.02 2.60 -22.27
C ASN A 344 -7.91 1.41 -21.86
N LYS A 345 -8.55 0.80 -22.85
CA LYS A 345 -9.40 -0.39 -22.69
C LYS A 345 -9.28 -1.31 -23.89
N ALA A 346 -9.49 -2.59 -23.73
CA ALA A 346 -9.64 -3.52 -24.83
C ALA A 346 -11.08 -3.51 -25.35
N PHE A 347 -11.26 -3.22 -26.63
CA PHE A 347 -12.57 -3.07 -27.30
C PHE A 347 -12.84 -4.24 -28.23
N PHE A 348 -14.00 -4.85 -28.08
CA PHE A 348 -14.49 -5.95 -28.90
C PHE A 348 -15.08 -5.38 -30.21
N GLY A 349 -14.28 -5.38 -31.27
CA GLY A 349 -14.69 -4.86 -32.59
C GLY A 349 -15.64 -5.77 -33.34
N THR A 350 -15.35 -6.11 -34.60
CA THR A 350 -16.19 -6.99 -35.46
C THR A 350 -15.53 -8.36 -35.65
N ASN A 351 -16.23 -9.27 -36.36
CA ASN A 351 -15.73 -10.59 -36.77
C ASN A 351 -15.44 -11.55 -35.60
N ASN A 352 -16.44 -11.77 -34.74
CA ASN A 352 -16.37 -12.67 -33.58
C ASN A 352 -15.15 -12.34 -32.67
N PRO A 353 -15.13 -11.13 -32.11
CA PRO A 353 -13.96 -10.67 -31.38
C PRO A 353 -13.79 -11.43 -30.08
N ALA A 354 -12.55 -11.80 -29.78
CA ALA A 354 -12.16 -12.32 -28.47
C ALA A 354 -10.75 -11.84 -28.11
N LEU A 355 -10.53 -11.59 -26.82
CA LEU A 355 -9.22 -11.35 -26.24
C LEU A 355 -8.78 -12.58 -25.48
N ILE A 356 -7.56 -13.04 -25.75
CA ILE A 356 -6.91 -14.12 -25.02
C ILE A 356 -5.66 -13.58 -24.32
N ILE A 357 -5.62 -13.74 -23.02
CA ILE A 357 -4.44 -13.52 -22.17
C ILE A 357 -3.77 -14.87 -22.01
N ASN A 358 -2.56 -15.02 -22.55
CA ASN A 358 -1.86 -16.29 -22.62
C ASN A 358 -0.82 -16.39 -21.50
N LYS A 359 -0.66 -17.59 -20.92
CA LYS A 359 0.46 -17.97 -20.06
C LYS A 359 0.63 -17.13 -18.79
N ILE A 360 -0.41 -16.93 -18.02
CA ILE A 360 -0.28 -16.41 -16.66
C ILE A 360 0.30 -17.54 -15.81
N LYS A 361 1.51 -17.41 -15.28
CA LYS A 361 2.15 -18.42 -14.44
C LYS A 361 1.48 -18.48 -13.08
N LEU A 362 1.09 -19.67 -12.61
CA LEU A 362 0.32 -19.82 -11.37
C LEU A 362 1.18 -20.16 -10.15
N ASP A 363 2.40 -20.67 -10.33
CA ASP A 363 3.31 -21.07 -9.24
C ASP A 363 2.66 -22.02 -8.20
N GLY A 364 1.69 -22.82 -8.65
CA GLY A 364 0.96 -23.79 -7.83
C GLY A 364 -0.31 -23.26 -7.16
N ALA A 365 -0.68 -22.01 -7.37
CA ALA A 365 -1.95 -21.44 -6.91
C ALA A 365 -3.14 -22.19 -7.52
N GLN A 366 -4.16 -22.49 -6.73
CA GLN A 366 -5.36 -23.21 -7.15
C GLN A 366 -6.66 -22.50 -6.76
N ASP A 367 -6.70 -21.84 -5.60
CA ASP A 367 -7.83 -21.06 -5.14
C ASP A 367 -7.67 -19.62 -5.66
N LEU A 368 -8.46 -19.27 -6.69
CA LEU A 368 -8.22 -18.08 -7.52
C LEU A 368 -9.43 -17.17 -7.59
N GLN A 369 -9.13 -15.88 -7.73
CA GLN A 369 -10.11 -14.84 -8.03
C GLN A 369 -9.64 -14.05 -9.24
N LEU A 370 -10.51 -13.92 -10.25
CA LEU A 370 -10.30 -13.10 -11.43
C LEU A 370 -11.30 -11.94 -11.39
N THR A 371 -10.80 -10.70 -11.44
CA THR A 371 -11.63 -9.49 -11.48
C THR A 371 -11.34 -8.68 -12.74
N PHE A 372 -12.33 -7.94 -13.22
CA PHE A 372 -12.18 -7.07 -14.39
C PHE A 372 -13.33 -6.05 -14.48
N GLY A 373 -13.03 -4.90 -15.04
CA GLY A 373 -14.06 -3.97 -15.51
C GLY A 373 -14.65 -4.44 -16.83
N ALA A 374 -15.97 -4.39 -16.99
CA ALA A 374 -16.62 -4.66 -18.27
C ALA A 374 -17.62 -3.54 -18.62
N GLN A 375 -17.65 -3.19 -19.91
CA GLN A 375 -18.56 -2.17 -20.44
C GLN A 375 -19.46 -2.79 -21.50
N TYR A 376 -20.75 -2.40 -21.46
CA TYR A 376 -21.66 -2.55 -22.57
C TYR A 376 -22.19 -1.16 -22.96
N SER A 377 -22.13 -0.80 -24.24
CA SER A 377 -22.68 0.48 -24.71
C SER A 377 -23.10 0.33 -26.17
N LYS A 378 -24.40 0.26 -26.41
CA LYS A 378 -25.02 0.16 -27.73
C LYS A 378 -25.73 1.45 -28.07
N THR A 379 -25.32 2.10 -29.13
CA THR A 379 -25.98 3.31 -29.62
C THR A 379 -27.39 2.97 -30.14
N ILE A 380 -28.40 3.59 -29.57
CA ILE A 380 -29.81 3.52 -30.03
C ILE A 380 -30.07 4.66 -31.01
N ASP A 381 -29.70 5.88 -30.64
CA ASP A 381 -29.81 7.07 -31.46
C ASP A 381 -28.60 7.96 -31.21
N TYR A 382 -27.75 8.10 -32.23
CA TYR A 382 -26.51 8.88 -32.11
C TYR A 382 -26.78 10.37 -31.97
N ASP A 383 -27.75 10.90 -32.71
CA ASP A 383 -28.07 12.33 -32.75
C ASP A 383 -28.76 12.78 -31.46
N ALA A 384 -29.56 11.90 -30.86
CA ALA A 384 -30.19 12.12 -29.57
C ALA A 384 -29.30 11.76 -28.37
N GLY A 385 -28.11 11.16 -28.59
CA GLY A 385 -27.23 10.70 -27.53
C GLY A 385 -27.81 9.57 -26.69
N LEU A 386 -28.68 8.75 -27.27
CA LEU A 386 -29.34 7.64 -26.56
C LEU A 386 -28.54 6.34 -26.72
N TYR A 387 -28.26 5.69 -25.61
CA TYR A 387 -27.53 4.42 -25.52
C TYR A 387 -28.31 3.40 -24.70
N ASP A 388 -28.23 2.11 -25.06
CA ASP A 388 -28.49 0.99 -24.16
C ASP A 388 -27.18 0.63 -23.48
N ASN A 389 -27.10 0.89 -22.19
CA ASN A 389 -25.90 0.70 -21.35
C ASN A 389 -26.12 -0.42 -20.32
N GLU A 390 -27.27 -1.08 -20.33
CA GLU A 390 -27.51 -2.19 -19.43
C GLU A 390 -26.62 -3.38 -19.81
N PHE A 391 -25.71 -3.78 -18.93
CA PHE A 391 -24.78 -4.87 -19.20
C PHE A 391 -25.51 -6.18 -19.52
N LYS A 392 -25.07 -6.89 -20.56
CA LYS A 392 -25.71 -8.11 -21.08
C LYS A 392 -24.80 -9.32 -20.81
N PRO A 393 -24.86 -9.91 -19.58
CA PRO A 393 -24.00 -11.02 -19.20
C PRO A 393 -24.16 -12.26 -20.08
N GLU A 394 -25.37 -12.49 -20.60
CA GLU A 394 -25.67 -13.59 -21.52
C GLU A 394 -24.95 -13.51 -22.87
N LYS A 395 -24.37 -12.35 -23.18
CA LYS A 395 -23.62 -12.08 -24.42
C LYS A 395 -22.12 -11.89 -24.18
N PHE A 396 -21.67 -12.00 -22.94
CA PHE A 396 -20.28 -11.79 -22.56
C PHE A 396 -19.77 -13.07 -21.89
N HIS A 397 -18.78 -13.70 -22.49
CA HIS A 397 -18.31 -15.03 -22.12
C HIS A 397 -16.89 -14.97 -21.58
N LEU A 398 -16.68 -15.58 -20.42
CA LEU A 398 -15.41 -15.81 -19.78
C LEU A 398 -15.08 -17.29 -19.83
N ALA A 399 -13.90 -17.65 -20.33
CA ALA A 399 -13.44 -19.03 -20.36
C ALA A 399 -11.98 -19.12 -19.91
N LEU A 400 -11.63 -20.24 -19.29
CA LEU A 400 -10.29 -20.56 -18.80
C LEU A 400 -9.73 -21.79 -19.51
N SER A 401 -8.40 -21.88 -19.59
CA SER A 401 -7.71 -23.01 -20.15
C SER A 401 -6.37 -23.21 -19.46
N ALA A 402 -5.89 -24.44 -19.36
CA ALA A 402 -4.54 -24.79 -18.88
C ALA A 402 -3.53 -24.94 -20.05
N ASP A 403 -4.01 -25.09 -21.29
CA ASP A 403 -3.20 -25.40 -22.48
C ASP A 403 -3.35 -24.36 -23.63
N GLY A 404 -4.28 -23.42 -23.49
CA GLY A 404 -4.61 -22.42 -24.50
C GLY A 404 -5.44 -22.96 -25.68
N THR A 405 -5.86 -24.21 -25.65
CA THR A 405 -6.61 -24.88 -26.74
C THR A 405 -7.96 -25.44 -26.28
N SER A 406 -8.00 -26.02 -25.10
CA SER A 406 -9.21 -26.59 -24.46
C SER A 406 -9.81 -25.59 -23.49
N TRP A 407 -11.00 -25.06 -23.79
CA TRP A 407 -11.61 -23.96 -23.04
C TRP A 407 -12.79 -24.42 -22.20
N THR A 408 -12.80 -24.02 -20.92
CA THR A 408 -13.91 -24.23 -19.99
C THR A 408 -14.53 -22.88 -19.64
N THR A 409 -15.83 -22.72 -19.94
CA THR A 409 -16.59 -21.52 -19.54
C THR A 409 -16.74 -21.49 -18.02
N VAL A 410 -16.54 -20.32 -17.43
CA VAL A 410 -16.70 -20.08 -16.00
C VAL A 410 -17.68 -18.94 -15.75
N GLU A 411 -18.41 -19.05 -14.65
CA GLU A 411 -19.37 -18.05 -14.21
C GLU A 411 -18.64 -16.88 -13.53
N TYR A 412 -19.26 -15.70 -13.58
CA TYR A 412 -18.85 -14.53 -12.84
C TYR A 412 -20.07 -13.79 -12.28
N THR A 413 -19.87 -13.05 -11.22
CA THR A 413 -20.83 -12.08 -10.69
C THR A 413 -20.37 -10.69 -11.08
N TYR A 414 -21.27 -9.72 -11.07
CA TYR A 414 -20.91 -8.33 -11.35
C TYR A 414 -21.77 -7.36 -10.54
N ALA A 415 -21.23 -6.18 -10.29
CA ALA A 415 -21.93 -5.05 -9.72
C ALA A 415 -21.91 -3.88 -10.69
N GLN A 416 -23.03 -3.15 -10.82
CA GLN A 416 -23.06 -1.90 -11.58
C GLN A 416 -22.17 -0.88 -10.89
N ALA A 417 -21.24 -0.33 -11.61
CA ALA A 417 -20.26 0.62 -11.09
C ALA A 417 -20.65 2.07 -11.45
N ASP A 418 -20.95 2.33 -12.73
CA ASP A 418 -21.46 3.62 -13.19
C ASP A 418 -22.51 3.42 -14.32
N GLU A 419 -22.80 4.46 -15.08
CA GLU A 419 -23.75 4.42 -16.20
C GLU A 419 -23.36 3.40 -17.29
N PHE A 420 -22.05 3.10 -17.45
CA PHE A 420 -21.52 2.32 -18.58
C PHE A 420 -20.78 1.07 -18.16
N TRP A 421 -20.23 1.02 -16.93
CA TRP A 421 -19.33 0.00 -16.47
C TRP A 421 -19.90 -0.86 -15.36
N VAL A 422 -19.57 -2.12 -15.40
CA VAL A 422 -19.72 -3.06 -14.28
C VAL A 422 -18.36 -3.54 -13.83
N PHE A 423 -18.21 -3.87 -12.55
CA PHE A 423 -17.07 -4.60 -12.02
C PHE A 423 -17.44 -6.05 -11.82
N ALA A 424 -16.72 -6.95 -12.47
CA ALA A 424 -17.02 -8.37 -12.51
C ALA A 424 -15.98 -9.18 -11.72
N THR A 425 -16.44 -10.25 -11.07
CA THR A 425 -15.63 -11.16 -10.27
C THR A 425 -15.98 -12.59 -10.56
N SER A 426 -14.99 -13.42 -10.91
CA SER A 426 -15.09 -14.87 -11.01
C SER A 426 -14.21 -15.49 -9.93
N LYS A 427 -14.80 -16.28 -9.02
CA LYS A 427 -14.09 -17.05 -7.98
C LYS A 427 -14.14 -18.51 -8.34
N PHE A 428 -12.97 -19.15 -8.41
CA PHE A 428 -12.89 -20.55 -8.82
C PHE A 428 -11.72 -21.27 -8.14
N LYS A 429 -11.84 -22.60 -8.10
CA LYS A 429 -10.78 -23.48 -7.63
C LYS A 429 -10.39 -24.43 -8.75
N LEU A 430 -9.11 -24.47 -9.09
CA LEU A 430 -8.62 -25.46 -10.06
C LEU A 430 -8.61 -26.85 -9.43
N LYS A 431 -9.27 -27.80 -10.07
CA LYS A 431 -9.30 -29.21 -9.64
C LYS A 431 -7.89 -29.83 -9.70
N ASN A 432 -7.14 -29.53 -10.73
CA ASN A 432 -5.77 -29.99 -10.95
C ASN A 432 -4.82 -28.79 -10.95
N LYS A 433 -3.58 -28.99 -10.54
CA LYS A 433 -2.53 -27.98 -10.67
C LYS A 433 -2.25 -27.74 -12.14
N ALA A 434 -2.09 -26.47 -12.51
CA ALA A 434 -1.66 -26.06 -13.83
C ALA A 434 -0.45 -25.13 -13.69
N ALA A 435 0.54 -25.26 -14.57
CA ALA A 435 1.68 -24.35 -14.60
C ALA A 435 1.25 -22.95 -15.06
N TYR A 436 0.34 -22.89 -16.01
CA TYR A 436 -0.16 -21.65 -16.60
C TYR A 436 -1.68 -21.63 -16.64
N LEU A 437 -2.24 -20.41 -16.56
CA LEU A 437 -3.62 -20.12 -16.86
C LEU A 437 -3.69 -19.27 -18.12
N TYR A 438 -4.64 -19.60 -18.99
CA TYR A 438 -5.05 -18.80 -20.13
C TYR A 438 -6.47 -18.31 -19.87
N VAL A 439 -6.72 -17.04 -20.17
CA VAL A 439 -8.03 -16.40 -19.94
C VAL A 439 -8.55 -15.89 -21.27
N LYS A 440 -9.77 -16.26 -21.65
CA LYS A 440 -10.43 -15.81 -22.87
C LYS A 440 -11.71 -15.06 -22.54
N TYR A 441 -11.80 -13.85 -23.09
CA TYR A 441 -13.01 -13.06 -23.13
C TYR A 441 -13.56 -13.06 -24.55
N ALA A 442 -14.83 -13.37 -24.73
CA ALA A 442 -15.51 -13.38 -26.02
C ALA A 442 -16.90 -12.77 -25.89
N VAL A 443 -17.46 -12.27 -27.00
CA VAL A 443 -18.77 -11.63 -27.01
C VAL A 443 -19.63 -12.08 -28.19
N ASP A 444 -20.94 -12.21 -28.01
CA ASP A 444 -21.89 -12.55 -29.06
C ASP A 444 -22.36 -11.33 -29.84
N GLU A 445 -22.15 -10.12 -29.32
CA GLU A 445 -22.52 -8.87 -29.98
C GLU A 445 -21.29 -7.98 -30.17
N ALA A 446 -20.94 -7.76 -31.42
CA ALA A 446 -19.77 -6.98 -31.80
C ALA A 446 -19.95 -5.48 -31.60
N SER A 447 -18.84 -4.77 -31.33
CA SER A 447 -18.73 -3.30 -31.30
C SER A 447 -19.51 -2.60 -30.18
N VAL A 448 -19.87 -3.32 -29.12
CA VAL A 448 -20.59 -2.76 -27.96
C VAL A 448 -19.95 -3.07 -26.62
N PHE A 449 -19.00 -4.02 -26.58
CA PHE A 449 -18.30 -4.41 -25.34
C PHE A 449 -16.87 -3.87 -25.29
N ALA A 450 -16.41 -3.64 -24.07
CA ALA A 450 -15.01 -3.41 -23.75
C ALA A 450 -14.69 -3.99 -22.36
N ILE A 451 -13.40 -4.27 -22.10
CA ILE A 451 -12.91 -4.63 -20.77
C ILE A 451 -11.71 -3.76 -20.39
N ASP A 452 -11.48 -3.67 -19.08
CA ASP A 452 -10.38 -2.95 -18.46
C ASP A 452 -9.95 -3.64 -17.16
N ASP A 453 -8.75 -3.32 -16.66
CA ASP A 453 -8.25 -3.68 -15.32
C ASP A 453 -8.41 -5.16 -14.95
N VAL A 454 -7.83 -6.05 -15.77
CA VAL A 454 -7.90 -7.49 -15.52
C VAL A 454 -6.92 -7.88 -14.41
N THR A 455 -7.42 -8.44 -13.31
CA THR A 455 -6.61 -8.88 -12.16
C THR A 455 -6.86 -10.36 -11.87
N LEU A 456 -5.80 -11.16 -11.74
CA LEU A 456 -5.83 -12.52 -11.20
C LEU A 456 -5.04 -12.54 -9.90
N ALA A 457 -5.63 -13.04 -8.83
CA ALA A 457 -4.99 -13.18 -7.53
C ALA A 457 -5.36 -14.51 -6.87
N GLU A 458 -4.61 -14.91 -5.84
CA GLU A 458 -5.08 -15.93 -4.92
C GLU A 458 -6.30 -15.41 -4.15
N GLY A 459 -7.27 -16.30 -3.91
CA GLY A 459 -8.51 -15.96 -3.24
C GLY A 459 -9.02 -17.10 -2.37
N GLU A 460 -10.23 -16.96 -1.87
CA GLU A 460 -10.87 -18.01 -1.05
C GLU A 460 -11.31 -19.22 -1.86
N GLY A 461 -11.03 -19.21 -3.17
CA GLY A 461 -11.57 -20.19 -4.10
C GLY A 461 -13.06 -19.98 -4.37
N GLY A 462 -13.64 -20.90 -5.16
CA GLY A 462 -15.06 -20.82 -5.56
C GLY A 462 -15.51 -22.14 -6.18
N THR A 463 -16.25 -22.05 -7.29
CA THR A 463 -16.67 -23.23 -8.05
C THR A 463 -15.46 -24.01 -8.54
N GLU A 464 -15.43 -25.32 -8.32
CA GLU A 464 -14.37 -26.19 -8.85
C GLU A 464 -14.40 -26.21 -10.37
N VAL A 465 -13.24 -25.96 -10.99
CA VAL A 465 -13.07 -25.93 -12.45
C VAL A 465 -12.06 -26.98 -12.86
N ASP A 466 -12.47 -27.89 -13.72
CA ASP A 466 -11.60 -28.90 -14.32
C ASP A 466 -11.11 -28.39 -15.70
N LEU A 467 -9.84 -28.03 -15.76
CA LEU A 467 -9.19 -27.59 -17.01
C LEU A 467 -8.44 -28.74 -17.71
N GLY A 468 -8.64 -30.00 -17.26
CA GLY A 468 -7.87 -31.14 -17.69
C GLY A 468 -6.51 -31.25 -16.99
N GLU A 469 -5.67 -32.19 -17.45
CA GLU A 469 -4.27 -32.23 -17.01
C GLU A 469 -3.51 -31.12 -17.72
N GLY A 470 -3.18 -30.07 -16.96
CA GLY A 470 -2.32 -28.97 -17.43
C GLY A 470 -0.91 -29.50 -17.73
N SER A 471 -0.18 -28.82 -18.60
CA SER A 471 1.25 -29.10 -18.77
C SER A 471 1.97 -28.85 -17.44
N GLU A 472 2.53 -29.91 -16.84
CA GLU A 472 3.44 -29.72 -15.71
C GLU A 472 4.63 -28.86 -16.17
N GLU A 473 5.08 -27.96 -15.30
CA GLU A 473 6.32 -27.22 -15.54
C GLU A 473 7.44 -28.28 -15.69
N PRO A 474 8.24 -28.25 -16.77
CA PRO A 474 9.31 -29.24 -16.93
C PRO A 474 10.24 -29.14 -15.71
N GLU A 475 10.48 -30.30 -15.06
CA GLU A 475 11.48 -30.36 -13.99
C GLU A 475 12.82 -29.84 -14.53
N PRO A 476 13.54 -28.99 -13.75
CA PRO A 476 14.82 -28.46 -14.20
C PRO A 476 15.78 -29.59 -14.52
N THR A 477 16.37 -29.53 -15.70
CA THR A 477 17.35 -30.53 -16.16
C THR A 477 18.52 -30.58 -15.19
N PRO A 478 18.96 -31.74 -14.70
CA PRO A 478 20.09 -31.85 -13.79
C PRO A 478 21.32 -31.14 -14.34
N GLY A 479 21.77 -30.07 -13.66
CA GLY A 479 22.93 -29.24 -14.03
C GLY A 479 22.62 -27.81 -14.45
N GLU A 480 21.37 -27.40 -14.56
CA GLU A 480 21.00 -25.98 -14.69
C GLU A 480 21.06 -25.25 -13.33
N ALA A 481 21.45 -23.98 -13.36
CA ALA A 481 21.43 -23.14 -12.17
C ALA A 481 19.97 -22.83 -11.80
N ILE A 482 19.54 -23.32 -10.65
CA ILE A 482 18.20 -23.06 -10.11
C ILE A 482 18.20 -21.81 -9.22
N THR A 483 17.12 -21.06 -9.23
CA THR A 483 16.96 -19.91 -8.34
C THR A 483 16.77 -20.33 -6.88
N VAL A 484 16.98 -19.43 -5.95
CA VAL A 484 16.76 -19.69 -4.51
C VAL A 484 15.32 -20.13 -4.24
N ASN A 485 14.34 -19.52 -4.93
CA ASN A 485 12.94 -19.89 -4.80
C ASN A 485 12.63 -21.30 -5.31
N GLU A 486 13.24 -21.71 -6.41
CA GLU A 486 13.14 -23.09 -6.93
C GLU A 486 13.76 -24.10 -5.96
N LEU A 487 14.86 -23.73 -5.29
CA LEU A 487 15.49 -24.56 -4.27
C LEU A 487 14.57 -24.76 -3.06
N TYR A 488 13.86 -23.71 -2.63
CA TYR A 488 12.87 -23.80 -1.54
C TYR A 488 11.69 -24.70 -1.93
N ARG A 489 11.13 -24.57 -3.13
CA ARG A 489 10.03 -25.44 -3.61
C ARG A 489 10.44 -26.91 -3.71
N LEU A 490 11.65 -27.17 -4.20
CA LEU A 490 12.20 -28.54 -4.24
C LEU A 490 12.38 -29.12 -2.82
N ALA A 491 12.81 -28.30 -1.85
CA ALA A 491 12.95 -28.72 -0.47
C ALA A 491 11.61 -29.06 0.19
N GLU A 492 10.53 -28.32 -0.09
CA GLU A 492 9.18 -28.60 0.41
C GLU A 492 8.61 -29.89 -0.18
N THR A 493 8.83 -30.16 -1.48
CA THR A 493 8.40 -31.42 -2.13
C THR A 493 9.12 -32.65 -1.60
N VAL A 494 10.40 -32.52 -1.25
CA VAL A 494 11.22 -33.63 -0.72
C VAL A 494 10.95 -33.92 0.74
N THR A 495 10.55 -32.90 1.53
CA THR A 495 10.32 -33.05 2.97
C THR A 495 8.91 -33.51 3.34
N GLY A 496 7.97 -33.54 2.39
CA GLY A 496 6.60 -34.05 2.59
C GLY A 496 5.83 -33.37 3.71
N LYS A 497 6.11 -32.09 3.96
CA LYS A 497 5.44 -31.28 4.98
C LYS A 497 4.87 -30.00 4.37
#